data_351f47c1da02cab5e90c08a51439b15f
#
_entry.id   351f47c1da02cab5e90c08a51439b15f
#
_cell.length_a   1.000
_cell.length_b   1.000
_cell.length_c   1.000
_cell.angle_alpha   90.00
_cell.angle_beta   90.00
_cell.angle_gamma   90.00
#
_symmetry.space_group_name_H-M   'P 1'
#
loop_
_entity.id
_entity.type
_entity.pdbx_description
1 polymer ?
#
loop_
_entity_poly.entity_id
_entity_poly.type
_entity_poly.pdbx_seq_one_letter_code
_entity_poly.pdbx_strand_id
1 'polypeptide(L)'
;SLELNKGELVTIFGKSGTGKTTLFELILGSLKPISGTLEKSKIAMIFQDPYNSFHPTYSIIEQIKDIVGEISSKELNGYLSKLSLQKDLLYKKPHELSGGQLQRCSILRALLMKPDLLLVDEPTSALDNIIAYDVMKLLITLLDNCGILLITHDLDMASWCSDKIIRLEENARK
;
A
#
# COMPACT_ATOMS: atom_id res chain seq x y z
N SER A 1 7.34 -15.46 14.54
CA SER A 1 8.05 -15.01 13.34
C SER A 1 7.06 -14.83 12.20
N LEU A 2 7.26 -13.84 11.38
CA LEU A 2 6.52 -13.57 10.15
C LEU A 2 7.52 -13.69 9.00
N GLU A 3 7.18 -14.50 8.01
CA GLU A 3 7.89 -14.61 6.75
C GLU A 3 6.91 -14.31 5.63
N LEU A 4 7.35 -13.53 4.65
CA LEU A 4 6.57 -13.15 3.49
C LEU A 4 7.50 -13.12 2.28
N ASN A 5 7.13 -13.86 1.26
CA ASN A 5 7.90 -14.00 0.05
C ASN A 5 7.30 -13.17 -1.10
N LYS A 6 8.11 -12.93 -2.12
CA LYS A 6 7.60 -12.35 -3.37
C LYS A 6 6.51 -13.27 -3.94
N GLY A 7 5.41 -12.68 -4.39
CA GLY A 7 4.26 -13.41 -4.91
C GLY A 7 3.23 -13.80 -3.84
N GLU A 8 3.49 -13.51 -2.56
CA GLU A 8 2.57 -13.80 -1.47
C GLU A 8 1.84 -12.55 -1.00
N LEU A 9 0.55 -12.70 -0.67
CA LEU A 9 -0.25 -11.72 0.05
C LEU A 9 -0.60 -12.26 1.44
N VAL A 10 -0.02 -11.64 2.45
CA VAL A 10 -0.30 -11.96 3.86
C VAL A 10 -1.13 -10.83 4.46
N THR A 11 -2.22 -11.18 5.11
CA THR A 11 -3.07 -10.20 5.81
C THR A 11 -2.87 -10.27 7.31
N ILE A 12 -2.69 -9.09 7.91
CA ILE A 12 -2.78 -8.85 9.34
C ILE A 12 -4.20 -8.37 9.65
N PHE A 13 -4.96 -9.27 10.25
CA PHE A 13 -6.34 -8.99 10.66
C PHE A 13 -6.41 -8.71 12.16
N GLY A 14 -7.17 -7.70 12.56
CA GLY A 14 -7.40 -7.38 13.96
C GLY A 14 -8.18 -6.08 14.14
N LYS A 15 -8.82 -5.94 15.31
CA LYS A 15 -9.55 -4.72 15.67
C LYS A 15 -8.63 -3.49 15.74
N SER A 16 -9.23 -2.30 15.78
CA SER A 16 -8.47 -1.07 16.05
C SER A 16 -7.76 -1.18 17.41
N GLY A 17 -6.52 -0.69 17.49
CA GLY A 17 -5.72 -0.71 18.72
C GLY A 17 -4.96 -2.02 19.01
N THR A 18 -5.06 -3.05 18.15
CA THR A 18 -4.32 -4.33 18.35
C THR A 18 -2.83 -4.26 17.99
N GLY A 19 -2.31 -3.09 17.58
CA GLY A 19 -0.89 -2.91 17.26
C GLY A 19 -0.52 -3.11 15.79
N LYS A 20 -1.49 -3.17 14.87
CA LYS A 20 -1.24 -3.31 13.43
C LYS A 20 -0.35 -2.20 12.88
N THR A 21 -0.68 -0.95 13.19
CA THR A 21 0.12 0.23 12.78
C THR A 21 1.51 0.18 13.40
N THR A 22 1.63 -0.20 14.67
CA THR A 22 2.92 -0.37 15.34
C THR A 22 3.79 -1.42 14.64
N LEU A 23 3.20 -2.51 14.16
CA LEU A 23 3.91 -3.50 13.37
C LEU A 23 4.45 -2.88 12.06
N PHE A 24 3.67 -2.06 11.37
CA PHE A 24 4.13 -1.38 10.16
C PHE A 24 5.26 -0.38 10.47
N GLU A 25 5.15 0.37 11.56
CA GLU A 25 6.21 1.29 12.01
C GLU A 25 7.51 0.56 12.35
N LEU A 26 7.43 -0.64 12.94
CA LEU A 26 8.58 -1.51 13.17
C LEU A 26 9.20 -1.97 11.84
N ILE A 27 8.39 -2.43 10.90
CA ILE A 27 8.86 -2.90 9.58
C ILE A 27 9.49 -1.75 8.78
N LEU A 28 8.90 -0.55 8.82
CA LEU A 28 9.45 0.65 8.20
C LEU A 28 10.73 1.17 8.87
N GLY A 29 11.04 0.67 10.08
CA GLY A 29 12.20 1.10 10.84
C GLY A 29 12.00 2.42 11.61
N SER A 30 10.78 2.96 11.67
CA SER A 30 10.43 4.12 12.49
C SER A 30 10.47 3.81 13.98
N LEU A 31 10.21 2.55 14.34
CA LEU A 31 10.38 2.01 15.68
C LEU A 31 11.45 0.92 15.69
N LYS A 32 12.12 0.78 16.83
CA LYS A 32 13.11 -0.31 17.05
C LYS A 32 12.44 -1.46 17.79
N PRO A 33 12.63 -2.72 17.36
CA PRO A 33 12.14 -3.87 18.10
C PRO A 33 12.89 -4.00 19.44
N ILE A 34 12.18 -4.41 20.48
CA ILE A 34 12.80 -4.70 21.81
C ILE A 34 13.70 -5.94 21.71
N SER A 35 13.30 -6.91 20.89
CA SER A 35 14.04 -8.14 20.64
C SER A 35 13.71 -8.70 19.26
N GLY A 36 14.57 -9.57 18.73
CA GLY A 36 14.40 -10.18 17.42
C GLY A 36 15.17 -9.43 16.32
N THR A 37 15.03 -9.91 15.10
CA THR A 37 15.70 -9.39 13.90
C THR A 37 14.67 -9.09 12.83
N LEU A 38 14.93 -8.05 12.07
CA LEU A 38 14.15 -7.69 10.90
C LEU A 38 15.09 -7.67 9.69
N GLU A 39 14.77 -8.44 8.68
CA GLU A 39 15.52 -8.46 7.44
C GLU A 39 15.22 -7.18 6.65
N LYS A 40 16.26 -6.56 6.12
CA LYS A 40 16.11 -5.31 5.36
C LYS A 40 15.69 -5.64 3.93
N SER A 41 14.62 -5.00 3.48
CA SER A 41 14.14 -5.04 2.11
C SER A 41 13.78 -3.64 1.64
N LYS A 42 13.57 -3.47 0.35
CA LYS A 42 13.06 -2.21 -0.20
C LYS A 42 11.54 -2.16 -0.02
N ILE A 43 11.09 -1.28 0.85
CA ILE A 43 9.69 -1.20 1.26
C ILE A 43 9.03 0.03 0.64
N ALA A 44 7.82 -0.13 0.13
CA ALA A 44 6.90 0.96 -0.15
C ALA A 44 5.62 0.78 0.67
N MET A 45 4.91 1.88 0.92
CA MET A 45 3.68 1.87 1.70
C MET A 45 2.55 2.59 0.96
N ILE A 46 1.36 1.98 1.02
CA ILE A 46 0.09 2.59 0.64
C ILE A 46 -0.68 2.84 1.93
N PHE A 47 -0.98 4.12 2.19
CA PHE A 47 -1.66 4.57 3.39
C PHE A 47 -3.18 4.45 3.24
N GLN A 48 -3.88 4.34 4.35
CA GLN A 48 -5.34 4.29 4.44
C GLN A 48 -5.99 5.52 3.78
N ASP A 49 -5.49 6.71 4.08
CA ASP A 49 -5.95 7.95 3.48
C ASP A 49 -4.95 8.44 2.42
N PRO A 50 -5.31 8.41 1.12
CA PRO A 50 -4.42 8.84 0.06
C PRO A 50 -4.13 10.36 0.10
N TYR A 51 -5.00 11.19 0.70
CA TYR A 51 -4.74 12.63 0.84
C TYR A 51 -3.57 12.90 1.78
N ASN A 52 -3.40 12.10 2.82
CA ASN A 52 -2.26 12.20 3.73
C ASN A 52 -0.94 11.68 3.12
N SER A 53 -1.01 11.03 1.96
CA SER A 53 0.15 10.49 1.26
C SER A 53 0.86 11.50 0.38
N PHE A 54 0.22 12.63 0.08
CA PHE A 54 0.71 13.64 -0.86
C PHE A 54 0.72 15.03 -0.25
N HIS A 55 1.74 15.82 -0.58
CA HIS A 55 1.79 17.22 -0.21
C HIS A 55 0.78 18.02 -1.03
N PRO A 56 -0.06 18.87 -0.42
CA PRO A 56 -1.20 19.51 -1.11
C PRO A 56 -0.79 20.52 -2.20
N THR A 57 0.43 21.05 -2.15
CA THR A 57 0.87 22.16 -3.01
C THR A 57 1.45 21.72 -4.34
N TYR A 58 2.09 20.53 -4.39
CA TYR A 58 2.78 20.05 -5.58
C TYR A 58 1.91 19.10 -6.41
N SER A 59 2.17 19.03 -7.71
CA SER A 59 1.52 18.04 -8.57
C SER A 59 1.95 16.62 -8.23
N ILE A 60 1.12 15.65 -8.59
CA ILE A 60 1.40 14.22 -8.34
C ILE A 60 2.73 13.81 -8.98
N ILE A 61 2.97 14.24 -10.24
CA ILE A 61 4.19 13.84 -10.97
C ILE A 61 5.47 14.41 -10.36
N GLU A 62 5.43 15.65 -9.85
CA GLU A 62 6.57 16.24 -9.14
C GLU A 62 6.94 15.40 -7.92
N GLN A 63 5.95 15.06 -7.09
CA GLN A 63 6.16 14.26 -5.88
C GLN A 63 6.64 12.85 -6.18
N ILE A 64 6.16 12.24 -7.27
CA ILE A 64 6.67 10.93 -7.70
C ILE A 64 8.13 11.05 -8.14
N LYS A 65 8.48 12.04 -8.94
CA LYS A 65 9.86 12.25 -9.41
C LYS A 65 10.84 12.54 -8.29
N ASP A 66 10.41 13.25 -7.26
CA ASP A 66 11.25 13.53 -6.07
C ASP A 66 11.70 12.25 -5.36
N ILE A 67 10.85 11.20 -5.40
CA ILE A 67 11.14 9.93 -4.72
C ILE A 67 11.90 8.95 -5.63
N VAL A 68 11.48 8.83 -6.90
CA VAL A 68 11.99 7.78 -7.79
C VAL A 68 12.98 8.28 -8.84
N GLY A 69 13.14 9.60 -8.97
CA GLY A 69 13.98 10.22 -9.99
C GLY A 69 13.33 10.21 -11.38
N GLU A 70 14.16 10.01 -12.40
CA GLU A 70 13.68 9.94 -13.79
C GLU A 70 12.94 8.62 -14.07
N ILE A 71 11.79 8.76 -14.72
CA ILE A 71 10.91 7.63 -15.05
C ILE A 71 10.87 7.50 -16.57
N SER A 72 11.17 6.31 -17.09
CA SER A 72 11.03 6.06 -18.52
C SER A 72 9.54 6.16 -18.94
N SER A 73 9.30 6.79 -20.10
CA SER A 73 7.93 6.93 -20.63
C SER A 73 7.25 5.57 -20.85
N LYS A 74 8.02 4.55 -21.23
CA LYS A 74 7.50 3.18 -21.43
C LYS A 74 7.00 2.59 -20.12
N GLU A 75 7.75 2.71 -19.05
CA GLU A 75 7.42 2.19 -17.74
C GLU A 75 6.20 2.91 -17.15
N LEU A 76 6.23 4.26 -17.18
CA LEU A 76 5.11 5.08 -16.72
C LEU A 76 3.81 4.72 -17.43
N ASN A 77 3.83 4.67 -18.79
CA ASN A 77 2.63 4.35 -19.56
C ASN A 77 2.14 2.92 -19.29
N GLY A 78 3.03 1.96 -19.04
CA GLY A 78 2.68 0.60 -18.66
C GLY A 78 1.91 0.55 -17.34
N TYR A 79 2.36 1.27 -16.32
CA TYR A 79 1.63 1.35 -15.05
C TYR A 79 0.34 2.16 -15.16
N LEU A 80 0.34 3.28 -15.89
CA LEU A 80 -0.89 4.07 -16.10
C LEU A 80 -2.00 3.25 -16.75
N SER A 81 -1.66 2.42 -17.73
CA SER A 81 -2.62 1.51 -18.36
C SER A 81 -3.18 0.49 -17.37
N LYS A 82 -2.32 -0.17 -16.58
CA LYS A 82 -2.74 -1.14 -15.54
C LYS A 82 -3.64 -0.51 -14.49
N LEU A 83 -3.34 0.74 -14.11
CA LEU A 83 -4.06 1.49 -13.08
C LEU A 83 -5.31 2.21 -13.62
N SER A 84 -5.58 2.13 -14.92
CA SER A 84 -6.65 2.91 -15.59
C SER A 84 -6.57 4.40 -15.23
N LEU A 85 -5.34 4.94 -15.17
CA LEU A 85 -5.06 6.35 -14.88
C LEU A 85 -4.74 7.11 -16.17
N GLN A 86 -5.40 8.24 -16.36
CA GLN A 86 -5.06 9.18 -17.43
C GLN A 86 -3.82 9.98 -17.04
N LYS A 87 -2.93 10.17 -18.00
CA LYS A 87 -1.62 10.81 -17.76
C LYS A 87 -1.73 12.27 -17.31
N ASP A 88 -2.75 12.98 -17.75
CA ASP A 88 -3.03 14.37 -17.38
C ASP A 88 -3.33 14.53 -15.89
N LEU A 89 -3.91 13.52 -15.24
CA LEU A 89 -4.16 13.52 -13.82
C LEU A 89 -2.88 13.66 -12.98
N LEU A 90 -1.74 13.22 -13.50
CA LEU A 90 -0.47 13.34 -12.80
C LEU A 90 0.03 14.77 -12.67
N TYR A 91 -0.44 15.68 -13.52
CA TYR A 91 -0.07 17.11 -13.46
C TYR A 91 -1.00 17.91 -12.55
N LYS A 92 -2.03 17.27 -12.00
CA LYS A 92 -2.94 17.89 -11.02
C LYS A 92 -2.38 17.78 -9.61
N LYS A 93 -2.88 18.65 -8.74
CA LYS A 93 -2.63 18.60 -7.30
C LYS A 93 -3.59 17.63 -6.61
N PRO A 94 -3.27 17.12 -5.41
CA PRO A 94 -4.09 16.12 -4.73
C PRO A 94 -5.56 16.50 -4.58
N HIS A 95 -5.85 17.77 -4.26
CA HIS A 95 -7.23 18.26 -4.05
C HIS A 95 -8.06 18.39 -5.34
N GLU A 96 -7.44 18.28 -6.51
CA GLU A 96 -8.11 18.30 -7.83
C GLU A 96 -8.50 16.90 -8.31
N LEU A 97 -8.17 15.86 -7.52
CA LEU A 97 -8.41 14.45 -7.84
C LEU A 97 -9.52 13.88 -6.95
N SER A 98 -10.30 12.94 -7.48
CA SER A 98 -11.18 12.14 -6.64
C SER A 98 -10.37 11.19 -5.74
N GLY A 99 -10.96 10.74 -4.63
CA GLY A 99 -10.31 9.81 -3.71
C GLY A 99 -9.79 8.55 -4.43
N GLY A 100 -10.58 7.95 -5.32
CA GLY A 100 -10.15 6.78 -6.09
C GLY A 100 -9.03 7.08 -7.11
N GLN A 101 -9.02 8.26 -7.72
CA GLN A 101 -7.91 8.70 -8.59
C GLN A 101 -6.63 8.90 -7.78
N LEU A 102 -6.74 9.53 -6.62
CA LEU A 102 -5.59 9.77 -5.74
C LEU A 102 -5.05 8.47 -5.15
N GLN A 103 -5.92 7.52 -4.79
CA GLN A 103 -5.52 6.18 -4.35
C GLN A 103 -4.72 5.45 -5.44
N ARG A 104 -5.17 5.48 -6.68
CA ARG A 104 -4.42 4.90 -7.81
C ARG A 104 -3.09 5.62 -8.05
N CYS A 105 -3.01 6.93 -7.84
CA CYS A 105 -1.75 7.67 -7.86
C CYS A 105 -0.80 7.24 -6.73
N SER A 106 -1.32 6.96 -5.52
CA SER A 106 -0.53 6.41 -4.42
C SER A 106 0.05 5.03 -4.77
N ILE A 107 -0.76 4.17 -5.38
CA ILE A 107 -0.32 2.86 -5.87
C ILE A 107 0.75 3.04 -6.97
N LEU A 108 0.54 3.93 -7.94
CA LEU A 108 1.53 4.22 -8.98
C LEU A 108 2.88 4.62 -8.39
N ARG A 109 2.88 5.53 -7.41
CA ARG A 109 4.09 5.95 -6.70
C ARG A 109 4.80 4.78 -6.05
N ALA A 110 4.05 3.94 -5.32
CA ALA A 110 4.60 2.76 -4.65
C ALA A 110 5.24 1.77 -5.65
N LEU A 111 4.60 1.54 -6.80
CA LEU A 111 5.10 0.66 -7.85
C LEU A 111 6.38 1.17 -8.50
N LEU A 112 6.44 2.47 -8.79
CA LEU A 112 7.62 3.11 -9.39
C LEU A 112 8.83 3.05 -8.46
N MET A 113 8.62 2.90 -7.16
CA MET A 113 9.69 2.63 -6.20
C MET A 113 10.29 1.24 -6.37
N LYS A 114 9.64 0.30 -7.07
CA LYS A 114 10.08 -1.10 -7.25
C LYS A 114 10.39 -1.77 -5.91
N PRO A 115 9.42 -1.87 -5.01
CA PRO A 115 9.63 -2.46 -3.71
C PRO A 115 9.76 -4.00 -3.78
N ASP A 116 10.46 -4.58 -2.80
CA ASP A 116 10.42 -6.02 -2.54
C ASP A 116 9.20 -6.37 -1.68
N LEU A 117 8.81 -5.43 -0.81
CA LEU A 117 7.67 -5.53 0.09
C LEU A 117 6.77 -4.29 -0.03
N LEU A 118 5.49 -4.52 -0.29
CA LEU A 118 4.45 -3.50 -0.29
C LEU A 118 3.62 -3.61 0.99
N LEU A 119 3.68 -2.60 1.84
CA LEU A 119 2.81 -2.46 3.00
C LEU A 119 1.54 -1.74 2.58
N VAL A 120 0.39 -2.30 2.91
CA VAL A 120 -0.91 -1.75 2.51
C VAL A 120 -1.80 -1.64 3.75
N ASP A 121 -2.09 -0.40 4.15
CA ASP A 121 -2.88 -0.11 5.35
C ASP A 121 -4.31 0.28 4.96
N GLU A 122 -5.26 -0.60 5.22
CA GLU A 122 -6.70 -0.42 5.00
C GLU A 122 -7.07 0.31 3.68
N PRO A 123 -6.62 -0.18 2.52
CA PRO A 123 -6.68 0.57 1.26
C PRO A 123 -8.10 0.81 0.75
N THR A 124 -9.08 0.20 1.37
CA THR A 124 -10.49 0.19 0.93
C THR A 124 -11.46 0.78 1.95
N SER A 125 -10.99 1.21 3.13
CA SER A 125 -11.84 1.63 4.25
C SER A 125 -12.75 2.84 3.96
N ALA A 126 -12.39 3.69 2.99
CA ALA A 126 -13.14 4.88 2.60
C ALA A 126 -13.80 4.76 1.22
N LEU A 127 -13.84 3.54 0.65
CA LEU A 127 -14.33 3.27 -0.70
C LEU A 127 -15.64 2.48 -0.66
N ASP A 128 -16.51 2.67 -1.65
CA ASP A 128 -17.63 1.76 -1.86
C ASP A 128 -17.14 0.37 -2.29
N ASN A 129 -17.98 -0.64 -2.12
CA ASN A 129 -17.60 -2.04 -2.33
C ASN A 129 -17.10 -2.34 -3.75
N ILE A 130 -17.60 -1.64 -4.77
CA ILE A 130 -17.20 -1.88 -6.17
C ILE A 130 -15.78 -1.35 -6.38
N ILE A 131 -15.51 -0.13 -5.95
CA ILE A 131 -14.19 0.50 -6.06
C ILE A 131 -13.18 -0.24 -5.17
N ALA A 132 -13.59 -0.67 -3.98
CA ALA A 132 -12.77 -1.46 -3.07
C ALA A 132 -12.26 -2.75 -3.74
N TYR A 133 -13.17 -3.47 -4.39
CA TYR A 133 -12.84 -4.68 -5.11
C TYR A 133 -11.88 -4.45 -6.29
N ASP A 134 -12.07 -3.37 -7.04
CA ASP A 134 -11.19 -3.00 -8.15
C ASP A 134 -9.78 -2.64 -7.67
N VAL A 135 -9.67 -1.92 -6.54
CA VAL A 135 -8.39 -1.60 -5.91
C VAL A 135 -7.68 -2.87 -5.46
N MET A 136 -8.39 -3.79 -4.83
CA MET A 136 -7.79 -5.06 -4.38
C MET A 136 -7.37 -5.95 -5.54
N LYS A 137 -8.18 -6.07 -6.60
CA LYS A 137 -7.78 -6.79 -7.84
C LYS A 137 -6.49 -6.21 -8.39
N LEU A 138 -6.38 -4.89 -8.42
CA LEU A 138 -5.19 -4.22 -8.88
C LEU A 138 -3.98 -4.57 -8.01
N LEU A 139 -4.10 -4.53 -6.68
CA LEU A 139 -3.03 -4.91 -5.77
C LEU A 139 -2.57 -6.37 -6.00
N ILE A 140 -3.49 -7.29 -6.22
CA ILE A 140 -3.17 -8.70 -6.54
C ILE A 140 -2.30 -8.80 -7.80
N THR A 141 -2.52 -7.96 -8.82
CA THR A 141 -1.66 -7.98 -10.03
C THR A 141 -0.21 -7.55 -9.76
N LEU A 142 0.07 -6.99 -8.58
CA LEU A 142 1.41 -6.56 -8.19
C LEU A 142 2.24 -7.69 -7.57
N LEU A 143 1.62 -8.78 -7.19
CA LEU A 143 2.29 -9.94 -6.59
C LEU A 143 3.40 -10.49 -7.50
N ASP A 144 3.26 -10.37 -8.81
CA ASP A 144 4.34 -10.73 -9.74
C ASP A 144 5.66 -9.98 -9.48
N ASN A 145 5.59 -8.83 -8.79
CA ASN A 145 6.73 -7.93 -8.60
C ASN A 145 7.23 -7.88 -7.15
N CYS A 146 6.37 -8.06 -6.15
CA CYS A 146 6.70 -7.92 -4.72
C CYS A 146 5.85 -8.84 -3.85
N GLY A 147 6.20 -8.97 -2.56
CA GLY A 147 5.30 -9.47 -1.54
C GLY A 147 4.38 -8.37 -1.02
N ILE A 148 3.18 -8.70 -0.58
CA ILE A 148 2.20 -7.74 -0.04
C ILE A 148 1.84 -8.11 1.39
N LEU A 149 2.01 -7.16 2.32
CA LEU A 149 1.50 -7.25 3.67
C LEU A 149 0.34 -6.27 3.83
N LEU A 150 -0.87 -6.82 3.94
CA LEU A 150 -2.12 -6.08 4.02
C LEU A 150 -2.59 -5.97 5.47
N ILE A 151 -2.97 -4.79 5.90
CA ILE A 151 -3.78 -4.59 7.10
C ILE A 151 -5.22 -4.33 6.66
N THR A 152 -6.17 -5.10 7.22
CA THR A 152 -7.59 -4.82 7.07
C THR A 152 -8.37 -5.34 8.27
N HIS A 153 -9.53 -4.76 8.53
CA HIS A 153 -10.53 -5.26 9.47
C HIS A 153 -11.70 -5.95 8.75
N ASP A 154 -11.67 -6.03 7.42
CA ASP A 154 -12.63 -6.75 6.60
C ASP A 154 -12.15 -8.19 6.40
N LEU A 155 -12.82 -9.14 7.08
CA LEU A 155 -12.45 -10.55 7.03
C LEU A 155 -12.84 -11.20 5.69
N ASP A 156 -13.91 -10.76 5.06
CA ASP A 156 -14.36 -11.29 3.78
C ASP A 156 -13.36 -10.94 2.69
N MET A 157 -12.91 -9.68 2.68
CA MET A 157 -11.84 -9.21 1.80
C MET A 157 -10.54 -9.98 2.05
N ALA A 158 -10.12 -10.11 3.31
CA ALA A 158 -8.92 -10.84 3.68
C ALA A 158 -9.00 -12.30 3.21
N SER A 159 -10.14 -12.96 3.43
CA SER A 159 -10.33 -14.37 3.05
C SER A 159 -10.33 -14.58 1.53
N TRP A 160 -10.76 -13.56 0.79
CA TRP A 160 -10.81 -13.63 -0.66
C TRP A 160 -9.43 -13.45 -1.32
N CYS A 161 -8.57 -12.57 -0.78
CA CYS A 161 -7.35 -12.15 -1.48
C CYS A 161 -6.03 -12.69 -0.88
N SER A 162 -6.06 -13.27 0.34
CA SER A 162 -4.82 -13.59 1.06
C SER A 162 -4.45 -15.06 0.97
N ASP A 163 -3.15 -15.32 0.80
CA ASP A 163 -2.57 -16.65 0.96
C ASP A 163 -2.54 -17.05 2.44
N LYS A 164 -2.38 -16.08 3.34
CA LYS A 164 -2.31 -16.30 4.78
C LYS A 164 -2.92 -15.12 5.55
N ILE A 165 -3.71 -15.45 6.58
CA ILE A 165 -4.27 -14.47 7.49
C ILE A 165 -3.67 -14.68 8.88
N ILE A 166 -3.07 -13.62 9.44
CA ILE A 166 -2.54 -13.59 10.80
C ILE A 166 -3.48 -12.71 11.62
N ARG A 167 -4.07 -13.29 12.66
CA ARG A 167 -4.94 -12.56 13.58
C ARG A 167 -4.12 -12.00 14.72
N LEU A 168 -4.19 -10.68 14.91
CA LEU A 168 -3.69 -10.04 16.11
C LEU A 168 -4.84 -9.98 17.13
N GLU A 169 -4.70 -10.73 18.21
CA GLU A 169 -5.60 -10.68 19.34
C GLU A 169 -5.24 -9.48 20.23
N GLU A 170 -6.25 -8.91 20.89
CA GLU A 170 -6.01 -7.94 21.95
C GLU A 170 -5.18 -8.63 23.04
N ASN A 171 -3.93 -8.23 23.19
CA ASN A 171 -3.19 -8.57 24.40
C ASN A 171 -3.95 -7.94 25.57
N ALA A 172 -4.67 -8.75 26.32
CA ALA A 172 -5.15 -8.34 27.61
C ALA A 172 -3.91 -7.88 28.41
N ARG A 173 -3.71 -6.57 28.47
CA ARG A 173 -2.71 -6.00 29.40
C ARG A 173 -3.12 -6.41 30.80
N LYS A 174 -2.48 -7.45 31.33
CA LYS A 174 -2.48 -7.71 32.77
C LYS A 174 -1.57 -6.69 33.46
#